data_2182f2c716ca13068a2633260e8fcf15
#
_entry.id   2182f2c716ca13068a2633260e8fcf15
#
_cell.length_a   1.000
_cell.length_b   1.000
_cell.length_c   1.000
_cell.angle_alpha   90.00
_cell.angle_beta   90.00
_cell.angle_gamma   90.00
#
_symmetry.space_group_name_H-M   'P 1'
#
loop_
_entity.id
_entity.type
_entity.pdbx_description
1 polymer ?
#
loop_
_entity_poly.entity_id
_entity_poly.type
_entity_poly.pdbx_seq_one_letter_code
_entity_poly.pdbx_strand_id
1 'polypeptide(L)'
;KEVATWVKPHFERMGIEHETLFNIKEVDPENKVVRSEEGTESPYDLLIAIPPHRGMEVVEQNGMGDGGWIPTDRFKLTMNGHDNVYVVGDTTNLPVSKTGSAAHFEAEVIADNIASTIKIGAPVREYDGKVYCFIETGHDSATYAMFNYQNPPDLKEPNKPMHWFKTSYNKMYWTSVRGLL
;
A
#
# COMPACT_ATOMS: atom_id res chain seq x y z
N LYS A 1 -13.73 6.55 -0.74
CA LYS A 1 -14.79 7.42 -0.21
C LYS A 1 -15.04 7.14 1.28
N GLU A 2 -15.16 5.89 1.69
CA GLU A 2 -15.43 5.45 3.07
C GLU A 2 -14.31 5.84 4.05
N VAL A 3 -13.04 5.60 3.68
CA VAL A 3 -11.89 5.99 4.51
C VAL A 3 -11.84 7.50 4.72
N ALA A 4 -12.10 8.30 3.69
CA ALA A 4 -12.12 9.75 3.82
C ALA A 4 -13.24 10.24 4.75
N THR A 5 -14.41 9.62 4.70
CA THR A 5 -15.51 9.92 5.60
C THR A 5 -15.18 9.54 7.05
N TRP A 6 -14.49 8.42 7.22
CA TRP A 6 -14.08 7.96 8.55
C TRP A 6 -12.97 8.84 9.15
N VAL A 7 -12.00 9.32 8.37
CA VAL A 7 -10.84 10.05 8.88
C VAL A 7 -11.16 11.50 9.30
N LYS A 8 -12.11 12.16 8.63
CA LYS A 8 -12.45 13.56 8.88
C LYS A 8 -12.75 13.90 10.35
N PRO A 9 -13.64 13.15 11.06
CA PRO A 9 -13.91 13.42 12.49
C PRO A 9 -12.67 13.24 13.37
N HIS A 10 -11.71 12.42 12.98
CA HIS A 10 -10.45 12.26 13.71
C HIS A 10 -9.56 13.49 13.54
N PHE A 11 -9.47 14.05 12.34
CA PHE A 11 -8.73 15.28 12.09
C PHE A 11 -9.30 16.46 12.86
N GLU A 12 -10.64 16.62 12.85
CA GLU A 12 -11.33 17.65 13.61
C GLU A 12 -11.06 17.57 15.12
N ARG A 13 -11.12 16.36 15.70
CA ARG A 13 -10.84 16.14 17.13
C ARG A 13 -9.38 16.44 17.50
N MET A 14 -8.46 16.24 16.57
CA MET A 14 -7.02 16.48 16.76
C MET A 14 -6.59 17.90 16.40
N GLY A 15 -7.52 18.75 15.93
CA GLY A 15 -7.20 20.10 15.46
C GLY A 15 -6.34 20.11 14.19
N ILE A 16 -6.44 19.06 13.37
CA ILE A 16 -5.71 18.96 12.10
C ILE A 16 -6.59 19.56 11.00
N GLU A 17 -6.11 20.63 10.41
CA GLU A 17 -6.70 21.19 9.21
C GLU A 17 -6.44 20.29 8.02
N HIS A 18 -7.38 20.19 7.10
CA HIS A 18 -7.22 19.42 5.89
C HIS A 18 -7.79 20.13 4.68
N GLU A 19 -7.12 19.99 3.58
CA GLU A 19 -7.54 20.52 2.30
C GLU A 19 -7.57 19.38 1.27
N THR A 20 -8.55 19.42 0.39
CA THR A 20 -8.70 18.48 -0.74
C THR A 20 -8.52 19.26 -2.05
N LEU A 21 -8.23 18.54 -3.14
CA LEU A 21 -7.91 19.17 -4.45
C LEU A 21 -6.68 20.06 -4.35
N PHE A 22 -5.64 19.57 -3.69
CA PHE A 22 -4.35 20.21 -3.55
C PHE A 22 -3.27 19.33 -4.21
N ASN A 23 -3.18 19.41 -5.54
CA ASN A 23 -2.13 18.71 -6.29
C ASN A 23 -0.86 19.54 -6.27
N ILE A 24 0.17 19.07 -5.59
CA ILE A 24 1.43 19.81 -5.46
C ILE A 24 2.06 20.03 -6.84
N LYS A 25 2.21 21.31 -7.22
CA LYS A 25 2.88 21.73 -8.43
C LYS A 25 4.31 22.14 -8.17
N GLU A 26 4.53 22.90 -7.09
CA GLU A 26 5.81 23.50 -6.79
C GLU A 26 6.02 23.57 -5.28
N VAL A 27 7.27 23.36 -4.86
CA VAL A 27 7.73 23.63 -3.49
C VAL A 27 8.78 24.75 -3.58
N ASP A 28 8.55 25.84 -2.87
CA ASP A 28 9.46 26.95 -2.72
C ASP A 28 10.13 26.87 -1.33
N PRO A 29 11.33 26.31 -1.24
CA PRO A 29 11.99 26.11 0.05
C PRO A 29 12.53 27.40 0.66
N GLU A 30 12.78 28.45 -0.13
CA GLU A 30 13.30 29.73 0.37
C GLU A 30 12.20 30.51 1.09
N ASN A 31 11.01 30.56 0.51
CA ASN A 31 9.85 31.23 1.11
C ASN A 31 9.00 30.28 1.98
N LYS A 32 9.35 28.98 2.06
CA LYS A 32 8.61 27.95 2.78
C LYS A 32 7.13 27.91 2.39
N VAL A 33 6.86 27.84 1.10
CA VAL A 33 5.50 27.78 0.53
C VAL A 33 5.41 26.59 -0.42
N VAL A 34 4.31 25.86 -0.33
CA VAL A 34 3.91 24.87 -1.33
C VAL A 34 2.76 25.42 -2.16
N ARG A 35 2.81 25.23 -3.50
CA ARG A 35 1.79 25.68 -4.45
C ARG A 35 1.14 24.51 -5.12
N SER A 36 -0.18 24.57 -5.26
CA SER A 36 -0.96 23.56 -5.97
C SER A 36 -1.21 23.93 -7.43
N GLU A 37 -1.56 22.95 -8.25
CA GLU A 37 -2.05 23.12 -9.62
C GLU A 37 -3.33 23.95 -9.65
N GLU A 38 -4.15 23.87 -8.60
CA GLU A 38 -5.41 24.58 -8.42
C GLU A 38 -5.22 26.06 -8.05
N GLY A 39 -3.97 26.48 -7.80
CA GLY A 39 -3.62 27.87 -7.47
C GLY A 39 -3.66 28.23 -5.99
N THR A 40 -3.81 27.25 -5.12
CA THR A 40 -3.72 27.45 -3.67
C THR A 40 -2.26 27.48 -3.22
N GLU A 41 -1.93 28.38 -2.30
CA GLU A 41 -0.63 28.43 -1.62
C GLU A 41 -0.79 28.09 -0.14
N SER A 42 0.12 27.27 0.38
CA SER A 42 0.16 26.91 1.80
C SER A 42 1.57 27.14 2.36
N PRO A 43 1.73 27.97 3.38
CA PRO A 43 3.00 28.13 4.08
C PRO A 43 3.27 26.92 4.97
N TYR A 44 4.56 26.64 5.25
CA TYR A 44 4.96 25.56 6.14
C TYR A 44 6.21 25.91 6.95
N ASP A 45 6.31 25.39 8.14
CA ASP A 45 7.55 25.36 8.93
C ASP A 45 8.35 24.09 8.65
N LEU A 46 7.67 22.96 8.56
CA LEU A 46 8.18 21.66 8.15
C LEU A 46 7.23 21.05 7.11
N LEU A 47 7.76 20.66 5.97
CA LEU A 47 7.00 19.97 4.92
C LEU A 47 7.35 18.48 4.90
N ILE A 48 6.33 17.63 5.01
CA ILE A 48 6.42 16.19 4.75
C ILE A 48 5.58 15.92 3.51
N ALA A 49 6.23 15.67 2.37
CA ALA A 49 5.56 15.44 1.11
C ALA A 49 5.77 14.00 0.63
N ILE A 50 4.71 13.40 0.11
CA ILE A 50 4.75 12.11 -0.57
C ILE A 50 4.64 12.39 -2.07
N PRO A 51 5.72 12.24 -2.85
CA PRO A 51 5.68 12.51 -4.29
C PRO A 51 4.81 11.47 -5.01
N PRO A 52 4.35 11.77 -6.24
CA PRO A 52 3.67 10.78 -7.06
C PRO A 52 4.53 9.53 -7.24
N HIS A 53 3.93 8.36 -7.00
CA HIS A 53 4.61 7.09 -7.19
C HIS A 53 4.87 6.85 -8.68
N ARG A 54 6.06 6.37 -9.00
CA ARG A 54 6.45 5.91 -10.33
C ARG A 54 6.88 4.46 -10.24
N GLY A 55 6.67 3.72 -11.31
CA GLY A 55 7.20 2.38 -11.44
C GLY A 55 8.72 2.39 -11.60
N MET A 56 9.31 1.23 -11.62
CA MET A 56 10.77 1.07 -11.72
C MET A 56 11.25 1.35 -13.15
N GLU A 57 12.25 2.21 -13.27
CA GLU A 57 12.83 2.57 -14.57
C GLU A 57 13.39 1.35 -15.34
N VAL A 58 13.97 0.39 -14.63
CA VAL A 58 14.47 -0.85 -15.23
C VAL A 58 13.37 -1.67 -15.92
N VAL A 59 12.14 -1.62 -15.43
CA VAL A 59 10.98 -2.30 -16.07
C VAL A 59 10.65 -1.64 -17.41
N GLU A 60 10.64 -0.31 -17.44
CA GLU A 60 10.36 0.46 -18.65
C GLU A 60 11.46 0.33 -19.68
N GLN A 61 12.73 0.47 -19.27
CA GLN A 61 13.90 0.34 -20.15
C GLN A 61 14.01 -1.03 -20.83
N ASN A 62 13.48 -2.10 -20.21
CA ASN A 62 13.48 -3.45 -20.77
C ASN A 62 12.17 -3.85 -21.44
N GLY A 63 11.23 -2.91 -21.63
CA GLY A 63 9.96 -3.18 -22.31
C GLY A 63 9.06 -4.17 -21.56
N MET A 64 9.24 -4.31 -20.25
CA MET A 64 8.49 -5.27 -19.42
C MET A 64 7.16 -4.71 -18.92
N GLY A 65 6.88 -3.43 -19.11
CA GLY A 65 5.69 -2.80 -18.60
C GLY A 65 5.45 -1.40 -19.12
N ASP A 66 4.45 -0.73 -18.56
CA ASP A 66 4.06 0.63 -18.88
C ASP A 66 4.22 1.53 -17.63
N GLY A 67 4.87 2.68 -17.79
CA GLY A 67 5.17 3.59 -16.69
C GLY A 67 6.01 2.95 -15.57
N GLY A 68 6.78 1.90 -15.88
CA GLY A 68 7.60 1.15 -14.93
C GLY A 68 6.84 0.12 -14.08
N TRP A 69 5.57 -0.15 -14.40
CA TRP A 69 4.74 -1.16 -13.75
C TRP A 69 4.59 -2.37 -14.65
N ILE A 70 4.70 -3.59 -14.10
CA ILE A 70 4.55 -4.83 -14.86
C ILE A 70 3.07 -5.22 -14.93
N PRO A 71 2.48 -5.35 -16.14
CA PRO A 71 1.13 -5.85 -16.32
C PRO A 71 1.00 -7.27 -15.75
N THR A 72 0.18 -7.41 -14.71
CA THR A 72 0.10 -8.60 -13.86
C THR A 72 -1.31 -9.18 -13.86
N ASP A 73 -1.45 -10.49 -14.06
CA ASP A 73 -2.71 -11.19 -13.82
C ASP A 73 -3.08 -11.08 -12.35
N ARG A 74 -4.24 -10.50 -12.07
CA ARG A 74 -4.67 -10.15 -10.70
C ARG A 74 -4.94 -11.35 -9.79
N PHE A 75 -5.11 -12.54 -10.36
CA PHE A 75 -5.41 -13.75 -9.61
C PHE A 75 -4.23 -14.70 -9.55
N LYS A 76 -3.52 -14.88 -10.67
CA LYS A 76 -2.38 -15.78 -10.77
C LYS A 76 -1.07 -15.16 -10.34
N LEU A 77 -1.01 -13.82 -10.33
CA LEU A 77 0.21 -13.03 -10.06
C LEU A 77 1.35 -13.32 -11.05
N THR A 78 1.00 -13.64 -12.28
CA THR A 78 1.95 -13.81 -13.37
C THR A 78 1.96 -12.57 -14.27
N MET A 79 3.09 -12.28 -14.91
CA MET A 79 3.17 -11.26 -15.95
C MET A 79 2.25 -11.65 -17.11
N ASN A 80 1.44 -10.71 -17.60
CA ASN A 80 0.52 -10.97 -18.70
C ASN A 80 1.26 -11.53 -19.92
N GLY A 81 0.78 -12.66 -20.44
CA GLY A 81 1.40 -13.38 -21.57
C GLY A 81 2.56 -14.31 -21.17
N HIS A 82 2.87 -14.48 -19.88
CA HIS A 82 3.95 -15.32 -19.39
C HIS A 82 3.51 -16.13 -18.15
N ASP A 83 3.22 -17.40 -18.32
CA ASP A 83 2.73 -18.25 -17.22
C ASP A 83 3.80 -18.64 -16.18
N ASN A 84 5.08 -18.40 -16.48
CA ASN A 84 6.22 -18.76 -15.63
C ASN A 84 7.00 -17.55 -15.08
N VAL A 85 6.49 -16.32 -15.27
CA VAL A 85 7.08 -15.09 -14.76
C VAL A 85 6.14 -14.52 -13.69
N TYR A 86 6.48 -14.69 -12.43
CA TYR A 86 5.70 -14.18 -11.31
C TYR A 86 6.08 -12.74 -10.98
N VAL A 87 5.09 -11.95 -10.59
CA VAL A 87 5.26 -10.53 -10.24
C VAL A 87 4.64 -10.29 -8.88
N VAL A 88 5.36 -9.63 -7.98
CA VAL A 88 4.95 -9.42 -6.59
C VAL A 88 5.29 -8.02 -6.08
N GLY A 89 4.45 -7.48 -5.22
CA GLY A 89 4.68 -6.22 -4.53
C GLY A 89 4.50 -4.98 -5.41
N ASP A 90 5.25 -3.95 -5.08
CA ASP A 90 5.05 -2.61 -5.64
C ASP A 90 5.27 -2.50 -7.14
N THR A 91 6.01 -3.44 -7.75
CA THR A 91 6.24 -3.47 -9.20
C THR A 91 5.03 -3.91 -10.03
N THR A 92 4.02 -4.53 -9.41
CA THR A 92 2.79 -4.93 -10.09
C THR A 92 1.95 -3.72 -10.49
N ASN A 93 1.12 -3.84 -11.52
CA ASN A 93 0.08 -2.85 -11.84
C ASN A 93 -1.28 -3.19 -11.22
N LEU A 94 -1.31 -4.02 -10.20
CA LEU A 94 -2.54 -4.44 -9.54
C LEU A 94 -3.30 -3.26 -8.91
N PRO A 95 -4.65 -3.30 -8.93
CA PRO A 95 -5.48 -2.24 -8.34
C PRO A 95 -5.63 -2.39 -6.82
N VAL A 96 -4.51 -2.59 -6.13
CA VAL A 96 -4.43 -2.70 -4.67
C VAL A 96 -3.41 -1.72 -4.12
N SER A 97 -3.48 -1.43 -2.84
CA SER A 97 -2.49 -0.57 -2.19
C SER A 97 -1.09 -1.17 -2.27
N LYS A 98 -0.11 -0.36 -2.63
CA LYS A 98 1.32 -0.69 -2.64
C LYS A 98 1.83 -0.72 -1.20
N THR A 99 1.68 -1.88 -0.54
CA THR A 99 2.03 -2.06 0.88
C THR A 99 2.77 -3.36 1.10
N GLY A 100 3.59 -3.41 2.14
CA GLY A 100 4.29 -4.64 2.52
C GLY A 100 3.35 -5.81 2.83
N SER A 101 2.13 -5.54 3.34
CA SER A 101 1.15 -6.60 3.58
C SER A 101 0.59 -7.19 2.29
N ALA A 102 0.34 -6.36 1.26
CA ALA A 102 -0.07 -6.86 -0.05
C ALA A 102 1.02 -7.77 -0.62
N ALA A 103 2.26 -7.31 -0.67
CA ALA A 103 3.39 -8.10 -1.13
C ALA A 103 3.56 -9.43 -0.36
N HIS A 104 3.31 -9.42 0.96
CA HIS A 104 3.35 -10.63 1.78
C HIS A 104 2.29 -11.66 1.37
N PHE A 105 1.03 -11.24 1.23
CA PHE A 105 -0.05 -12.13 0.81
C PHE A 105 0.10 -12.61 -0.64
N GLU A 106 0.61 -11.75 -1.53
CA GLU A 106 0.96 -12.13 -2.89
C GLU A 106 2.06 -13.20 -2.91
N ALA A 107 3.10 -13.02 -2.10
CA ALA A 107 4.22 -13.97 -2.00
C ALA A 107 3.79 -15.35 -1.52
N GLU A 108 2.84 -15.45 -0.57
CA GLU A 108 2.27 -16.72 -0.13
C GLU A 108 1.59 -17.47 -1.30
N VAL A 109 0.76 -16.77 -2.07
CA VAL A 109 0.08 -17.36 -3.24
C VAL A 109 1.08 -17.83 -4.29
N ILE A 110 2.09 -17.02 -4.57
CA ILE A 110 3.14 -17.35 -5.53
C ILE A 110 3.94 -18.58 -5.08
N ALA A 111 4.34 -18.63 -3.82
CA ALA A 111 5.10 -19.75 -3.26
C ALA A 111 4.33 -21.07 -3.38
N ASP A 112 3.05 -21.07 -3.02
CA ASP A 112 2.18 -22.26 -3.14
C ASP A 112 2.00 -22.66 -4.61
N ASN A 113 1.83 -21.70 -5.52
CA ASN A 113 1.65 -21.96 -6.94
C ASN A 113 2.94 -22.49 -7.60
N ILE A 114 4.10 -21.99 -7.24
CA ILE A 114 5.38 -22.54 -7.71
C ILE A 114 5.55 -23.97 -7.22
N ALA A 115 5.33 -24.20 -5.92
CA ALA A 115 5.49 -25.52 -5.31
C ALA A 115 4.52 -26.56 -5.93
N SER A 116 3.27 -26.18 -6.14
CA SER A 116 2.26 -27.06 -6.76
C SER A 116 2.53 -27.31 -8.24
N THR A 117 2.94 -26.28 -8.98
CA THR A 117 3.30 -26.43 -10.40
C THR A 117 4.46 -27.42 -10.59
N ILE A 118 5.47 -27.36 -9.71
CA ILE A 118 6.57 -28.33 -9.73
C ILE A 118 6.09 -29.76 -9.39
N LYS A 119 5.16 -29.91 -8.43
CA LYS A 119 4.73 -31.22 -7.94
C LYS A 119 3.67 -31.88 -8.81
N ILE A 120 2.69 -31.11 -9.28
CA ILE A 120 1.48 -31.64 -9.96
C ILE A 120 1.18 -30.97 -11.31
N GLY A 121 2.05 -30.05 -11.76
CA GLY A 121 1.93 -29.40 -13.07
C GLY A 121 0.89 -28.27 -13.16
N ALA A 122 0.32 -27.81 -12.03
CA ALA A 122 -0.72 -26.77 -12.03
C ALA A 122 -0.66 -25.89 -10.76
N PRO A 123 -1.03 -24.59 -10.86
CA PRO A 123 -1.25 -23.72 -9.71
C PRO A 123 -2.51 -24.14 -8.94
N VAL A 124 -2.56 -23.85 -7.63
CA VAL A 124 -3.64 -24.26 -6.72
C VAL A 124 -4.31 -23.11 -5.97
N ARG A 125 -3.75 -21.91 -6.06
CA ARG A 125 -4.27 -20.72 -5.34
C ARG A 125 -4.48 -19.55 -6.28
N GLU A 126 -5.44 -18.70 -5.92
CA GLU A 126 -5.65 -17.40 -6.52
C GLU A 126 -5.52 -16.30 -5.45
N TYR A 127 -4.95 -15.17 -5.85
CA TYR A 127 -4.91 -13.98 -5.02
C TYR A 127 -6.24 -13.24 -5.14
N ASP A 128 -6.81 -12.85 -4.03
CA ASP A 128 -8.11 -12.16 -3.98
C ASP A 128 -8.01 -10.64 -3.79
N GLY A 129 -6.79 -10.10 -3.80
CA GLY A 129 -6.55 -8.68 -3.56
C GLY A 129 -6.45 -8.31 -2.08
N LYS A 130 -6.22 -9.28 -1.19
CA LYS A 130 -6.15 -9.07 0.24
C LYS A 130 -5.06 -8.08 0.64
N VAL A 131 -5.46 -7.05 1.38
CA VAL A 131 -4.58 -6.04 1.98
C VAL A 131 -4.96 -5.85 3.43
N TYR A 132 -3.97 -5.68 4.28
CA TYR A 132 -4.13 -5.36 5.69
C TYR A 132 -3.22 -4.17 6.05
N CYS A 133 -3.80 -3.09 6.55
CA CYS A 133 -3.08 -1.87 6.92
C CYS A 133 -3.43 -1.45 8.34
N PHE A 134 -2.41 -1.23 9.17
CA PHE A 134 -2.61 -0.53 10.43
C PHE A 134 -2.67 0.97 10.22
N ILE A 135 -3.54 1.63 10.96
CA ILE A 135 -3.71 3.08 10.96
C ILE A 135 -3.55 3.57 12.40
N GLU A 136 -2.47 4.31 12.67
CA GLU A 136 -2.29 5.00 13.95
C GLU A 136 -3.17 6.25 13.98
N THR A 137 -3.85 6.46 15.07
CA THR A 137 -4.76 7.59 15.26
C THR A 137 -4.41 8.46 16.48
N GLY A 138 -3.25 8.23 17.05
CA GLY A 138 -2.73 8.93 18.22
C GLY A 138 -1.62 8.14 18.91
N HIS A 139 -1.13 8.65 20.04
CA HIS A 139 0.00 8.05 20.76
C HIS A 139 -0.27 6.61 21.24
N ASP A 140 -1.51 6.31 21.60
CA ASP A 140 -1.91 5.05 22.25
C ASP A 140 -3.08 4.38 21.53
N SER A 141 -3.34 4.74 20.29
CA SER A 141 -4.56 4.31 19.60
C SER A 141 -4.29 3.99 18.15
N ALA A 142 -4.73 2.83 17.72
CA ALA A 142 -4.67 2.39 16.33
C ALA A 142 -5.93 1.63 15.94
N THR A 143 -6.18 1.59 14.66
CA THR A 143 -7.13 0.68 14.02
C THR A 143 -6.47 -0.04 12.87
N TYR A 144 -7.24 -0.82 12.14
CA TYR A 144 -6.79 -1.45 10.90
C TYR A 144 -7.84 -1.33 9.81
N ALA A 145 -7.39 -1.35 8.58
CA ALA A 145 -8.21 -1.53 7.40
C ALA A 145 -7.86 -2.87 6.76
N MET A 146 -8.85 -3.69 6.52
CA MET A 146 -8.73 -4.92 5.74
C MET A 146 -9.68 -4.84 4.56
N PHE A 147 -9.20 -5.14 3.38
CA PHE A 147 -10.00 -5.11 2.14
C PHE A 147 -9.42 -6.06 1.11
N ASN A 148 -10.22 -6.35 0.09
CA ASN A 148 -9.81 -7.14 -1.07
C ASN A 148 -10.56 -6.68 -2.33
N TYR A 149 -10.46 -7.40 -3.43
CA TYR A 149 -11.14 -7.01 -4.69
C TYR A 149 -12.67 -6.91 -4.59
N GLN A 150 -13.28 -7.61 -3.65
CA GLN A 150 -14.73 -7.70 -3.51
C GLN A 150 -15.26 -6.82 -2.38
N ASN A 151 -14.47 -6.66 -1.33
CA ASN A 151 -14.89 -5.98 -0.11
C ASN A 151 -14.11 -4.68 0.09
N PRO A 152 -14.81 -3.55 0.25
CA PRO A 152 -14.17 -2.27 0.56
C PRO A 152 -13.51 -2.28 1.95
N PRO A 153 -12.66 -1.29 2.28
CA PRO A 153 -12.06 -1.17 3.60
C PRO A 153 -13.11 -1.11 4.71
N ASP A 154 -13.04 -2.05 5.65
CA ASP A 154 -13.82 -2.05 6.89
C ASP A 154 -12.94 -1.48 8.01
N LEU A 155 -13.30 -0.30 8.50
CA LEU A 155 -12.59 0.43 9.55
C LEU A 155 -13.34 0.31 10.86
N LYS A 156 -12.62 -0.08 11.91
CA LYS A 156 -13.16 -0.16 13.27
C LYS A 156 -12.76 1.07 14.08
N GLU A 157 -13.44 1.28 15.21
CA GLU A 157 -13.04 2.32 16.15
C GLU A 157 -11.63 2.03 16.69
N PRO A 158 -10.74 3.06 16.68
CA PRO A 158 -9.39 2.91 17.18
C PRO A 158 -9.34 2.56 18.66
N ASN A 159 -8.38 1.74 19.04
CA ASN A 159 -8.22 1.32 20.42
C ASN A 159 -6.76 1.03 20.79
N LYS A 160 -6.49 1.00 22.08
CA LYS A 160 -5.16 0.77 22.65
C LYS A 160 -4.63 -0.67 22.44
N PRO A 161 -5.44 -1.73 22.57
CA PRO A 161 -4.98 -3.08 22.22
C PRO A 161 -4.47 -3.21 20.79
N MET A 162 -5.09 -2.55 19.82
CA MET A 162 -4.64 -2.57 18.44
C MET A 162 -3.31 -1.83 18.24
N HIS A 163 -3.08 -0.73 18.95
CA HIS A 163 -1.79 -0.05 18.99
C HIS A 163 -0.69 -0.98 19.55
N TRP A 164 -0.94 -1.69 20.63
CA TRP A 164 0.01 -2.66 21.19
C TRP A 164 0.28 -3.81 20.24
N PHE A 165 -0.75 -4.32 19.58
CA PHE A 165 -0.59 -5.38 18.58
C PHE A 165 0.31 -4.93 17.42
N LYS A 166 0.07 -3.74 16.86
CA LYS A 166 0.92 -3.15 15.82
C LYS A 166 2.37 -2.99 16.29
N THR A 167 2.57 -2.45 17.49
CA THR A 167 3.89 -2.24 18.06
C THR A 167 4.64 -3.57 18.25
N SER A 168 3.93 -4.60 18.74
CA SER A 168 4.48 -5.95 18.91
C SER A 168 4.83 -6.57 17.55
N TYR A 169 3.94 -6.46 16.57
CA TYR A 169 4.18 -6.93 15.20
C TYR A 169 5.45 -6.32 14.60
N ASN A 170 5.63 -5.01 14.72
CA ASN A 170 6.81 -4.31 14.23
C ASN A 170 8.11 -4.81 14.92
N LYS A 171 8.07 -5.05 16.23
CA LYS A 171 9.22 -5.57 16.99
C LYS A 171 9.55 -7.02 16.62
N MET A 172 8.54 -7.82 16.30
CA MET A 172 8.68 -9.24 15.96
C MET A 172 8.94 -9.46 14.46
N TYR A 173 8.92 -8.42 13.65
CA TYR A 173 9.07 -8.52 12.20
C TYR A 173 10.27 -9.38 11.77
N TRP A 174 11.45 -9.11 12.31
CA TRP A 174 12.67 -9.85 11.97
C TRP A 174 12.64 -11.32 12.42
N THR A 175 11.92 -11.63 13.47
CA THR A 175 11.73 -13.00 13.95
C THR A 175 10.83 -13.78 12.97
N SER A 176 9.74 -13.13 12.54
CA SER A 176 8.81 -13.68 11.55
C SER A 176 9.48 -13.94 10.19
N VAL A 177 10.19 -12.94 9.67
CA VAL A 177 10.89 -13.04 8.36
C VAL A 177 11.97 -14.13 8.35
N ARG A 178 12.57 -14.44 9.50
CA ARG A 178 13.55 -15.52 9.65
C ARG A 178 12.92 -16.89 9.84
N GLY A 179 11.59 -16.99 9.83
CA GLY A 179 10.88 -18.25 10.05
C GLY A 179 11.03 -18.81 11.48
N LEU A 180 11.24 -17.95 12.47
CA LEU A 180 11.40 -18.32 13.87
C LEU A 180 10.08 -18.19 14.67
N LEU A 181 8.98 -17.86 13.99
CA LEU A 181 7.60 -17.83 14.51
C LEU A 181 6.70 -18.67 13.59
#